data_5ad71bdd30949e2323ec1e4bf04da0b9
#
_entry.id   5ad71bdd30949e2323ec1e4bf04da0b9
#
_cell.length_a   1.000
_cell.length_b   1.000
_cell.length_c   1.000
_cell.angle_alpha   90.00
_cell.angle_beta   90.00
_cell.angle_gamma   90.00
#
_symmetry.space_group_name_H-M   'P 1'
#
loop_
_entity.id
_entity.type
_entity.pdbx_description
1 polymer ?
#
loop_
_entity_poly.entity_id
_entity_poly.type
_entity_poly.pdbx_seq_one_letter_code
_entity_poly.pdbx_strand_id
1 'polypeptide(L)'
;IRGAVAQNTTAPAYPQIKGYFSVLHPIATLDQDTVVYNFVDSYTVLVPVGLNLLKSDHIGFSFELAPTIKVENGQDRVTSLLFHPGILFRRNHGVTFATRLAFETNGRYGITPIFNQVVVKRTDVSYFVAGSLPARFGNNKPGTIGIAVQLGVNF
;
A
#
# COMPACT_ATOMS: atom_id res chain seq x y z
N ILE A 1 -23.11 29.13 35.24
CA ILE A 1 -22.43 29.54 34.01
C ILE A 1 -21.23 28.61 33.87
N ARG A 2 -21.31 27.61 32.95
CA ARG A 2 -20.16 26.74 32.61
C ARG A 2 -19.43 27.40 31.47
N GLY A 3 -18.23 27.94 31.73
CA GLY A 3 -17.32 28.42 30.69
C GLY A 3 -16.87 27.25 29.80
N ALA A 4 -17.15 27.34 28.54
CA ALA A 4 -16.57 26.43 27.53
C ALA A 4 -15.08 26.81 27.41
N VAL A 5 -14.19 25.95 27.87
CA VAL A 5 -12.76 26.04 27.57
C VAL A 5 -12.58 25.63 26.08
N ALA A 6 -12.32 26.61 25.24
CA ALA A 6 -11.91 26.36 23.87
C ALA A 6 -10.58 25.58 23.90
N GLN A 7 -10.62 24.30 23.51
CA GLN A 7 -9.40 23.55 23.23
C GLN A 7 -8.72 24.21 22.03
N ASN A 8 -7.63 24.90 22.28
CA ASN A 8 -6.70 25.34 21.24
C ASN A 8 -6.11 24.09 20.58
N THR A 9 -6.73 23.58 19.52
CA THR A 9 -6.12 22.57 18.67
C THR A 9 -5.05 23.27 17.83
N THR A 10 -3.81 23.29 18.34
CA THR A 10 -2.65 23.68 17.54
C THR A 10 -2.61 22.83 16.28
N ALA A 11 -2.55 23.48 15.10
CA ALA A 11 -2.39 22.78 13.83
C ALA A 11 -1.16 21.86 13.89
N PRO A 12 -1.24 20.64 13.36
CA PRO A 12 -0.13 19.70 13.44
C PRO A 12 1.12 20.26 12.74
N ALA A 13 2.26 20.19 13.43
CA ALA A 13 3.54 20.62 12.84
C ALA A 13 4.00 19.65 11.74
N TYR A 14 4.47 20.16 10.62
CA TYR A 14 5.04 19.39 9.52
C TYR A 14 6.54 19.66 9.39
N PRO A 15 7.35 18.70 8.89
CA PRO A 15 6.96 17.37 8.39
C PRO A 15 6.63 16.37 9.50
N GLN A 16 5.75 15.40 9.19
CA GLN A 16 5.45 14.28 10.09
C GLN A 16 5.86 12.95 9.45
N ILE A 17 6.38 12.04 10.26
CA ILE A 17 6.66 10.66 9.85
C ILE A 17 5.59 9.76 10.47
N LYS A 18 5.00 8.89 9.64
CA LYS A 18 4.02 7.87 10.02
C LYS A 18 4.47 6.52 9.53
N GLY A 19 4.54 5.54 10.44
CA GLY A 19 4.79 4.16 10.10
C GLY A 19 3.50 3.43 9.74
N TYR A 20 3.61 2.34 8.99
CA TYR A 20 2.52 1.39 8.81
C TYR A 20 3.03 -0.02 8.57
N PHE A 21 2.16 -0.96 8.89
CA PHE A 21 2.29 -2.38 8.59
C PHE A 21 0.99 -2.88 7.97
N SER A 22 1.09 -3.83 7.04
CA SER A 22 -0.10 -4.31 6.33
C SER A 22 0.09 -5.71 5.73
N VAL A 23 -1.02 -6.27 5.27
CA VAL A 23 -1.05 -7.46 4.43
C VAL A 23 -1.76 -7.09 3.12
N LEU A 24 -1.17 -7.44 2.00
CA LEU A 24 -1.68 -7.18 0.67
C LEU A 24 -1.92 -8.49 -0.06
N HIS A 25 -3.14 -8.66 -0.55
CA HIS A 25 -3.56 -9.79 -1.37
C HIS A 25 -3.79 -9.34 -2.82
N PRO A 26 -2.98 -9.81 -3.77
CA PRO A 26 -3.39 -9.79 -5.17
C PRO A 26 -4.70 -10.59 -5.30
N ILE A 27 -5.65 -10.08 -6.06
CA ILE A 27 -6.93 -10.75 -6.30
C ILE A 27 -6.92 -11.43 -7.66
N ALA A 28 -6.60 -10.64 -8.68
CA ALA A 28 -6.50 -11.11 -10.05
C ALA A 28 -5.39 -10.36 -10.78
N THR A 29 -4.76 -11.02 -11.73
CA THR A 29 -3.73 -10.44 -12.60
C THR A 29 -4.03 -10.85 -14.05
N LEU A 30 -4.13 -9.85 -14.93
CA LEU A 30 -4.16 -10.05 -16.37
C LEU A 30 -2.72 -10.22 -16.86
N ASP A 31 -2.42 -11.38 -17.39
CA ASP A 31 -1.13 -11.74 -17.99
C ASP A 31 -1.38 -12.10 -19.44
N GLN A 32 -1.00 -11.21 -20.38
CA GLN A 32 -1.40 -11.26 -21.79
C GLN A 32 -2.93 -11.36 -21.91
N ASP A 33 -3.45 -12.46 -22.42
CA ASP A 33 -4.88 -12.68 -22.63
C ASP A 33 -5.51 -13.58 -21.55
N THR A 34 -4.75 -13.91 -20.50
CA THR A 34 -5.20 -14.82 -19.43
C THR A 34 -5.35 -14.08 -18.11
N VAL A 35 -6.48 -14.27 -17.44
CA VAL A 35 -6.69 -13.79 -16.07
C VAL A 35 -6.29 -14.89 -15.10
N VAL A 36 -5.27 -14.61 -14.30
CA VAL A 36 -4.82 -15.48 -13.21
C VAL A 36 -5.44 -14.98 -11.90
N TYR A 37 -6.18 -15.82 -11.25
CA TYR A 37 -6.76 -15.53 -9.93
C TYR A 37 -5.83 -16.04 -8.83
N ASN A 38 -5.62 -15.21 -7.81
CA ASN A 38 -5.01 -15.65 -6.56
C ASN A 38 -5.96 -16.65 -5.87
N PHE A 39 -5.46 -17.57 -5.09
CA PHE A 39 -6.23 -18.61 -4.37
C PHE A 39 -6.75 -19.81 -5.20
N VAL A 40 -6.49 -19.89 -6.50
CA VAL A 40 -6.91 -21.04 -7.32
C VAL A 40 -5.78 -22.07 -7.42
N ASP A 41 -4.73 -21.80 -8.20
CA ASP A 41 -3.60 -22.72 -8.40
C ASP A 41 -2.43 -22.43 -7.45
N SER A 42 -2.34 -21.21 -6.96
CA SER A 42 -1.33 -20.76 -6.02
C SER A 42 -1.88 -19.62 -5.16
N TYR A 43 -1.25 -19.41 -4.02
CA TYR A 43 -1.56 -18.29 -3.16
C TYR A 43 -0.36 -17.36 -3.06
N THR A 44 -0.58 -16.08 -3.31
CA THR A 44 0.42 -15.02 -3.17
C THR A 44 -0.06 -13.99 -2.17
N VAL A 45 0.83 -13.60 -1.27
CA VAL A 45 0.60 -12.55 -0.30
C VAL A 45 1.85 -11.69 -0.18
N LEU A 46 1.66 -10.40 0.04
CA LEU A 46 2.74 -9.48 0.38
C LEU A 46 2.54 -8.97 1.81
N VAL A 47 3.66 -8.68 2.48
CA VAL A 47 3.66 -8.14 3.85
C VAL A 47 4.35 -6.76 3.83
N PRO A 48 3.65 -5.71 3.42
CA PRO A 48 4.19 -4.36 3.33
C PRO A 48 4.49 -3.75 4.69
N VAL A 49 5.69 -3.18 4.82
CA VAL A 49 6.10 -2.28 5.90
C VAL A 49 6.53 -0.97 5.27
N GLY A 50 6.04 0.15 5.77
CA GLY A 50 6.36 1.43 5.14
C GLY A 50 6.38 2.62 6.07
N LEU A 51 6.92 3.71 5.52
CA LEU A 51 6.98 5.03 6.13
C LEU A 51 6.36 6.06 5.19
N ASN A 52 5.56 6.94 5.76
CA ASN A 52 5.00 8.11 5.07
C ASN A 52 5.62 9.37 5.67
N LEU A 53 6.30 10.15 4.84
CA LEU A 53 6.81 11.48 5.17
C LEU A 53 5.78 12.51 4.70
N LEU A 54 4.98 13.02 5.62
CA LEU A 54 3.94 13.99 5.33
C LEU A 54 4.54 15.40 5.32
N LYS A 55 4.44 16.08 4.19
CA LYS A 55 4.93 17.45 4.01
C LYS A 55 3.86 18.48 4.40
N SER A 56 2.59 18.10 4.33
CA SER A 56 1.42 18.91 4.69
C SER A 56 0.23 18.01 4.95
N ASP A 57 -0.94 18.63 5.22
CA ASP A 57 -2.22 17.90 5.30
C ASP A 57 -2.62 17.21 3.98
N HIS A 58 -2.07 17.66 2.85
CA HIS A 58 -2.51 17.25 1.52
C HIS A 58 -1.51 16.39 0.76
N ILE A 59 -0.21 16.53 1.03
CA ILE A 59 0.83 15.85 0.24
C ILE A 59 1.89 15.23 1.14
N GLY A 60 2.40 14.08 0.72
CA GLY A 60 3.51 13.38 1.35
C GLY A 60 4.23 12.45 0.38
N PHE A 61 5.31 11.86 0.88
CA PHE A 61 6.05 10.80 0.21
C PHE A 61 5.83 9.48 0.97
N SER A 62 5.85 8.37 0.24
CA SER A 62 5.72 7.03 0.80
C SER A 62 6.90 6.18 0.38
N PHE A 63 7.41 5.40 1.32
CA PHE A 63 8.44 4.39 1.08
C PHE A 63 7.96 3.09 1.68
N GLU A 64 7.87 2.05 0.87
CA GLU A 64 7.38 0.73 1.28
C GLU A 64 8.35 -0.34 0.84
N LEU A 65 8.57 -1.31 1.72
CA LEU A 65 9.22 -2.58 1.42
C LEU A 65 8.22 -3.70 1.65
N ALA A 66 8.09 -4.62 0.68
CA ALA A 66 7.14 -5.71 0.78
C ALA A 66 7.75 -7.03 0.24
N PRO A 67 8.04 -8.01 1.11
CA PRO A 67 8.34 -9.36 0.66
C PRO A 67 7.09 -9.96 0.01
N THR A 68 7.28 -10.60 -1.15
CA THR A 68 6.25 -11.36 -1.85
C THR A 68 6.44 -12.83 -1.52
N ILE A 69 5.46 -13.41 -0.86
CA ILE A 69 5.44 -14.82 -0.47
C ILE A 69 4.47 -15.55 -1.39
N LYS A 70 4.92 -16.62 -2.03
CA LYS A 70 4.09 -17.49 -2.86
C LYS A 70 4.05 -18.88 -2.26
N VAL A 71 2.86 -19.43 -2.13
CA VAL A 71 2.59 -20.81 -1.76
C VAL A 71 2.06 -21.55 -2.99
N GLU A 72 2.73 -22.61 -3.38
CA GLU A 72 2.42 -23.40 -4.57
C GLU A 72 2.84 -24.85 -4.34
N ASN A 73 1.97 -25.82 -4.64
CA ASN A 73 2.23 -27.25 -4.45
C ASN A 73 2.67 -27.61 -3.01
N GLY A 74 2.11 -26.94 -1.99
CA GLY A 74 2.44 -27.15 -0.58
C GLY A 74 3.82 -26.61 -0.15
N GLN A 75 4.48 -25.85 -1.01
CA GLN A 75 5.75 -25.18 -0.70
C GLN A 75 5.56 -23.66 -0.66
N ASP A 76 6.11 -23.03 0.35
CA ASP A 76 6.15 -21.58 0.50
C ASP A 76 7.55 -21.03 0.23
N ARG A 77 7.62 -19.88 -0.43
CA ARG A 77 8.87 -19.20 -0.74
C ARG A 77 8.68 -17.70 -0.88
N VAL A 78 9.69 -16.93 -0.49
CA VAL A 78 9.81 -15.52 -0.84
C VAL A 78 10.30 -15.44 -2.29
N THR A 79 9.47 -14.91 -3.18
CA THR A 79 9.75 -14.83 -4.64
C THR A 79 10.42 -13.53 -5.04
N SER A 80 10.17 -12.45 -4.31
CA SER A 80 10.77 -11.14 -4.53
C SER A 80 10.62 -10.25 -3.30
N LEU A 81 11.44 -9.20 -3.25
CA LEU A 81 11.26 -8.05 -2.38
C LEU A 81 10.90 -6.87 -3.27
N LEU A 82 9.78 -6.24 -2.99
CA LEU A 82 9.31 -5.03 -3.66
C LEU A 82 9.79 -3.80 -2.89
N PHE A 83 10.48 -2.88 -3.56
CA PHE A 83 10.70 -1.51 -3.12
C PHE A 83 9.73 -0.58 -3.85
N HIS A 84 9.00 0.25 -3.10
CA HIS A 84 7.79 0.89 -3.58
C HIS A 84 7.71 2.37 -3.14
N PRO A 85 8.59 3.24 -3.65
CA PRO A 85 8.56 4.67 -3.37
C PRO A 85 7.42 5.36 -4.13
N GLY A 86 6.85 6.41 -3.54
CA GLY A 86 5.76 7.13 -4.20
C GLY A 86 5.34 8.43 -3.54
N ILE A 87 4.28 9.01 -4.09
CA ILE A 87 3.67 10.26 -3.65
C ILE A 87 2.27 9.97 -3.12
N LEU A 88 1.90 10.66 -2.04
CA LEU A 88 0.60 10.60 -1.41
C LEU A 88 -0.15 11.91 -1.61
N PHE A 89 -1.42 11.81 -1.99
CA PHE A 89 -2.39 12.90 -2.03
C PHE A 89 -3.48 12.62 -1.02
N ARG A 90 -3.47 13.32 0.08
CA ARG A 90 -4.38 13.13 1.21
C ARG A 90 -5.60 14.02 1.05
N ARG A 91 -6.75 13.49 1.40
CA ARG A 91 -8.04 14.18 1.40
C ARG A 91 -8.68 14.10 2.77
N ASN A 92 -9.76 14.85 2.95
CA ASN A 92 -10.57 14.79 4.15
C ASN A 92 -11.16 13.40 4.38
N HIS A 93 -11.60 13.12 5.58
CA HIS A 93 -12.25 11.86 5.99
C HIS A 93 -11.36 10.60 5.86
N GLY A 94 -10.01 10.75 5.89
CA GLY A 94 -9.09 9.62 5.86
C GLY A 94 -8.86 8.98 4.49
N VAL A 95 -9.28 9.66 3.42
CA VAL A 95 -9.02 9.25 2.04
C VAL A 95 -7.60 9.63 1.64
N THR A 96 -6.89 8.72 0.99
CA THR A 96 -5.57 8.98 0.40
C THR A 96 -5.49 8.31 -0.96
N PHE A 97 -5.10 9.07 -1.97
CA PHE A 97 -4.64 8.55 -3.26
C PHE A 97 -3.12 8.50 -3.25
N ALA A 98 -2.56 7.41 -3.72
CA ALA A 98 -1.12 7.28 -3.87
C ALA A 98 -0.78 6.77 -5.26
N THR A 99 0.41 7.15 -5.73
CA THR A 99 1.03 6.55 -6.90
C THR A 99 2.44 6.18 -6.53
N ARG A 100 2.79 4.91 -6.68
CA ARG A 100 4.11 4.38 -6.33
C ARG A 100 4.79 3.77 -7.55
N LEU A 101 6.10 3.98 -7.65
CA LEU A 101 6.96 3.22 -8.56
C LEU A 101 7.29 1.89 -7.90
N ALA A 102 7.34 0.82 -8.66
CA ALA A 102 7.65 -0.51 -8.19
C ALA A 102 9.00 -0.97 -8.74
N PHE A 103 9.85 -1.51 -7.87
CA PHE A 103 11.10 -2.14 -8.21
C PHE A 103 11.20 -3.46 -7.44
N GLU A 104 11.24 -4.57 -8.15
CA GLU A 104 11.27 -5.90 -7.56
C GLU A 104 12.64 -6.57 -7.75
N THR A 105 13.11 -7.29 -6.75
CA THR A 105 14.42 -7.99 -6.80
C THR A 105 14.47 -9.08 -7.86
N ASN A 106 13.33 -9.53 -8.37
CA ASN A 106 13.24 -10.45 -9.50
C ASN A 106 13.44 -9.77 -10.87
N GLY A 107 13.71 -8.45 -10.91
CA GLY A 107 13.94 -7.66 -12.12
C GLY A 107 12.68 -7.07 -12.75
N ARG A 108 11.52 -7.20 -12.11
CA ARG A 108 10.31 -6.49 -12.57
C ARG A 108 10.26 -5.08 -11.99
N TYR A 109 9.69 -4.17 -12.75
CA TYR A 109 9.44 -2.79 -12.35
C TYR A 109 8.04 -2.35 -12.80
N GLY A 110 7.57 -1.21 -12.30
CA GLY A 110 6.26 -0.74 -12.73
C GLY A 110 5.72 0.43 -11.93
N ILE A 111 4.40 0.57 -11.97
CA ILE A 111 3.66 1.62 -11.28
C ILE A 111 2.42 1.04 -10.62
N THR A 112 2.03 1.61 -9.49
CA THR A 112 0.87 1.17 -8.73
C THR A 112 0.05 2.38 -8.26
N PRO A 113 -1.05 2.73 -8.93
CA PRO A 113 -2.07 3.59 -8.35
C PRO A 113 -2.76 2.89 -7.18
N ILE A 114 -3.01 3.64 -6.10
CA ILE A 114 -3.58 3.12 -4.85
C ILE A 114 -4.66 4.09 -4.37
N PHE A 115 -5.81 3.56 -4.00
CA PHE A 115 -6.83 4.24 -3.22
C PHE A 115 -6.85 3.66 -1.81
N ASN A 116 -6.66 4.49 -0.80
CA ASN A 116 -6.61 4.09 0.60
C ASN A 116 -7.70 4.83 1.39
N GLN A 117 -8.39 4.10 2.26
CA GLN A 117 -9.39 4.63 3.17
C GLN A 117 -9.08 4.19 4.60
N VAL A 118 -8.92 5.15 5.50
CA VAL A 118 -8.92 4.89 6.94
C VAL A 118 -10.34 4.55 7.38
N VAL A 119 -10.53 3.34 7.89
CA VAL A 119 -11.85 2.82 8.31
C VAL A 119 -12.08 2.94 9.81
N VAL A 120 -11.01 2.87 10.61
CA VAL A 120 -11.07 3.06 12.06
C VAL A 120 -9.93 3.96 12.48
N LYS A 121 -10.22 5.00 13.26
CA LYS A 121 -9.23 5.92 13.82
C LYS A 121 -9.27 5.85 15.34
N ARG A 122 -8.10 5.64 15.95
CA ARG A 122 -7.86 5.71 17.40
C ARG A 122 -6.81 6.79 17.68
N THR A 123 -6.50 7.00 18.94
CA THR A 123 -5.55 8.05 19.38
C THR A 123 -4.18 7.87 18.72
N ASP A 124 -3.60 6.68 18.81
CA ASP A 124 -2.21 6.41 18.38
C ASP A 124 -2.12 5.55 17.12
N VAL A 125 -3.21 4.89 16.74
CA VAL A 125 -3.25 3.99 15.59
C VAL A 125 -4.48 4.24 14.73
N SER A 126 -4.39 3.91 13.45
CA SER A 126 -5.55 3.87 12.56
C SER A 126 -5.49 2.65 11.65
N TYR A 127 -6.65 2.05 11.40
CA TYR A 127 -6.77 0.91 10.48
C TYR A 127 -7.26 1.39 9.13
N PHE A 128 -6.71 0.82 8.08
CA PHE A 128 -7.07 1.19 6.72
C PHE A 128 -7.33 -0.03 5.83
N VAL A 129 -8.10 0.23 4.79
CA VAL A 129 -8.30 -0.65 3.64
C VAL A 129 -7.83 0.10 2.40
N ALA A 130 -7.09 -0.58 1.52
CA ALA A 130 -6.70 0.01 0.25
C ALA A 130 -6.94 -0.95 -0.91
N GLY A 131 -7.35 -0.38 -2.04
CA GLY A 131 -7.38 -1.03 -3.34
C GLY A 131 -6.23 -0.52 -4.20
N SER A 132 -5.62 -1.37 -4.99
CA SER A 132 -4.51 -1.00 -5.87
C SER A 132 -4.58 -1.69 -7.22
N LEU A 133 -4.00 -1.03 -8.22
CA LEU A 133 -3.92 -1.49 -9.61
C LEU A 133 -2.44 -1.58 -10.03
N PRO A 134 -1.72 -2.63 -9.63
CA PRO A 134 -0.32 -2.81 -10.02
C PRO A 134 -0.16 -3.12 -11.50
N ALA A 135 0.64 -2.31 -12.21
CA ALA A 135 1.16 -2.62 -13.53
C ALA A 135 2.64 -3.00 -13.40
N ARG A 136 3.06 -4.12 -13.99
CA ARG A 136 4.43 -4.65 -13.90
C ARG A 136 4.97 -5.01 -15.28
N PHE A 137 6.27 -4.71 -15.47
CA PHE A 137 7.02 -4.91 -16.72
C PHE A 137 8.40 -5.50 -16.39
N GLY A 138 9.15 -5.87 -17.42
CA GLY A 138 10.54 -6.29 -17.29
C GLY A 138 10.74 -7.77 -16.97
N ASN A 139 12.01 -8.17 -16.79
CA ASN A 139 12.44 -9.54 -16.57
C ASN A 139 12.08 -10.49 -17.73
N ASN A 140 12.14 -10.00 -18.98
CA ASN A 140 11.79 -10.76 -20.19
C ASN A 140 10.41 -11.44 -20.13
N LYS A 141 9.50 -10.92 -19.28
CA LYS A 141 8.12 -11.38 -19.19
C LYS A 141 7.17 -10.32 -19.75
N PRO A 142 6.02 -10.72 -20.25
CA PRO A 142 4.98 -9.81 -20.67
C PRO A 142 4.59 -8.82 -19.56
N GLY A 143 4.08 -7.66 -19.95
CA GLY A 143 3.48 -6.72 -19.02
C GLY A 143 2.24 -7.34 -18.37
N THR A 144 2.03 -7.04 -17.09
CA THR A 144 0.85 -7.50 -16.36
C THR A 144 0.15 -6.32 -15.69
N ILE A 145 -1.17 -6.40 -15.57
CA ILE A 145 -1.99 -5.48 -14.78
C ILE A 145 -2.80 -6.30 -13.79
N GLY A 146 -2.79 -5.89 -12.53
CA GLY A 146 -3.50 -6.60 -11.48
C GLY A 146 -4.48 -5.74 -10.71
N ILE A 147 -5.25 -6.40 -9.87
CA ILE A 147 -6.07 -5.80 -8.82
C ILE A 147 -5.64 -6.43 -7.50
N ALA A 148 -5.41 -5.60 -6.49
CA ALA A 148 -5.05 -6.08 -5.15
C ALA A 148 -5.77 -5.30 -4.06
N VAL A 149 -5.96 -5.95 -2.91
CA VAL A 149 -6.53 -5.37 -1.69
C VAL A 149 -5.50 -5.44 -0.58
N GLN A 150 -5.39 -4.37 0.19
CA GLN A 150 -4.46 -4.23 1.31
C GLN A 150 -5.21 -3.85 2.57
N LEU A 151 -4.90 -4.52 3.67
CA LEU A 151 -5.41 -4.22 5.00
C LEU A 151 -4.24 -3.89 5.90
N GLY A 152 -4.33 -2.80 6.67
CA GLY A 152 -3.20 -2.40 7.48
C GLY A 152 -3.52 -1.48 8.65
N VAL A 153 -2.45 -1.17 9.39
CA VAL A 153 -2.46 -0.28 10.53
C VAL A 153 -1.39 0.79 10.34
N ASN A 154 -1.75 2.05 10.58
CA ASN A 154 -0.82 3.19 10.68
C ASN A 154 -0.60 3.53 12.16
N PHE A 155 0.61 3.99 12.51
CA PHE A 155 1.03 4.40 13.85
C PHE A 155 2.01 5.57 13.81
#